data_29bed516c70925b09c0912d8ae940dd4
#
_entry.id   29bed516c70925b09c0912d8ae940dd4
#
_cell.length_a   1.000
_cell.length_b   1.000
_cell.length_c   1.000
_cell.angle_alpha   90.00
_cell.angle_beta   90.00
_cell.angle_gamma   90.00
#
_symmetry.space_group_name_H-M   'P 1'
#
loop_
_entity.id
_entity.type
_entity.pdbx_description
1 polymer ?
#
loop_
_entity_poly.entity_id
_entity_poly.type
_entity_poly.pdbx_seq_one_letter_code
_entity_poly.pdbx_strand_id
1 'polypeptide(L)' 'MKKYIVTYTRDYGGTYEFREVESESLTSAYVIVDLTLPSYAAITDICLV' A
#
# COMPACT_ATOMS: atom_id res chain seq x y z
N MET A 1 3.19 -13.87 10.53
CA MET A 1 2.57 -12.72 9.84
C MET A 1 2.32 -13.02 8.38
N LYS A 2 1.37 -12.35 7.79
CA LYS A 2 1.03 -12.51 6.38
C LYS A 2 1.76 -11.45 5.56
N LYS A 3 1.99 -11.75 4.29
CA LYS A 3 2.64 -10.83 3.38
C LYS A 3 1.61 -10.29 2.39
N TYR A 4 1.60 -8.97 2.21
CA TYR A 4 0.67 -8.28 1.33
C TYR A 4 1.43 -7.48 0.29
N ILE A 5 0.85 -7.36 -0.89
CA ILE A 5 1.32 -6.44 -1.93
C ILE A 5 0.36 -5.27 -1.96
N VAL A 6 0.87 -4.08 -1.68
CA VAL A 6 0.08 -2.85 -1.70
C VAL A 6 0.46 -2.07 -2.93
N THR A 7 -0.52 -1.82 -3.79
CA THR A 7 -0.34 -1.02 -5.00
C THR A 7 -0.85 0.39 -4.74
N TYR A 8 -0.08 1.38 -5.10
CA TYR A 8 -0.44 2.76 -4.88
C TYR A 8 -0.04 3.62 -6.08
N THR A 9 -0.65 4.79 -6.17
CA THR A 9 -0.32 5.75 -7.21
C THR A 9 0.50 6.89 -6.63
N ARG A 10 1.35 7.47 -7.46
CA ARG A 10 2.09 8.69 -7.12
C ARG A 10 1.64 9.79 -8.08
N ASP A 11 2.00 11.02 -7.75
CA ASP A 11 1.77 12.17 -8.61
C ASP A 11 0.30 12.28 -9.05
N TYR A 12 -0.62 12.20 -8.07
CA TYR A 12 -2.05 12.32 -8.31
C TYR A 12 -2.58 11.30 -9.32
N GLY A 13 -2.05 10.07 -9.22
CA GLY A 13 -2.52 8.98 -10.06
C GLY A 13 -1.77 8.79 -11.36
N GLY A 14 -0.66 9.51 -11.53
CA GLY A 14 0.12 9.40 -12.76
C GLY A 14 0.99 8.17 -12.88
N THR A 15 1.44 7.61 -11.76
CA THR A 15 2.37 6.48 -11.76
C THR A 15 1.94 5.44 -10.73
N TYR A 16 1.92 4.16 -11.13
CA TYR A 16 1.62 3.06 -10.22
C TYR A 16 2.91 2.45 -9.70
N GLU A 17 2.94 2.18 -8.39
CA GLU A 17 4.03 1.45 -7.75
C GLU A 17 3.46 0.43 -6.79
N PHE A 18 4.28 -0.51 -6.34
CA PHE A 18 3.83 -1.49 -5.36
C PHE A 18 4.90 -1.67 -4.28
N ARG A 19 4.47 -2.17 -3.13
CA ARG A 19 5.35 -2.43 -2.00
C ARG A 19 4.89 -3.69 -1.29
N GLU A 20 5.85 -4.53 -0.86
CA GLU A 20 5.54 -5.68 -0.03
C GLU A 20 5.56 -5.26 1.44
N VAL A 21 4.56 -5.73 2.19
CA VAL A 21 4.43 -5.42 3.60
C VAL A 21 4.06 -6.70 4.34
N GLU A 22 4.71 -6.97 5.46
CA GLU A 22 4.32 -8.04 6.36
C GLU A 22 3.47 -7.47 7.48
N SER A 23 2.33 -8.09 7.74
CA SER A 23 1.39 -7.58 8.72
C SER A 23 0.45 -8.71 9.15
N GLU A 24 -0.24 -8.51 10.26
CA GLU A 24 -1.18 -9.49 10.78
C GLU A 24 -2.51 -9.47 10.03
N SER A 25 -2.87 -8.35 9.43
CA SER A 25 -4.14 -8.22 8.73
C SER A 25 -4.02 -7.25 7.56
N LEU A 26 -5.00 -7.31 6.67
CA LEU A 26 -5.08 -6.40 5.52
C LEU A 26 -5.21 -4.95 5.97
N THR A 27 -6.04 -4.70 6.98
CA THR A 27 -6.24 -3.35 7.53
C THR A 27 -4.93 -2.79 8.07
N SER A 28 -4.19 -3.62 8.80
CA SER A 28 -2.90 -3.20 9.36
C SER A 28 -1.89 -2.89 8.25
N ALA A 29 -1.85 -3.73 7.21
CA ALA A 29 -0.97 -3.49 6.06
C ALA A 29 -1.29 -2.16 5.38
N TYR A 30 -2.58 -1.88 5.20
CA TYR A 30 -3.03 -0.61 4.62
C TYR A 30 -2.52 0.57 5.45
N VAL A 31 -2.70 0.53 6.76
CA VAL A 31 -2.30 1.62 7.65
C VAL A 31 -0.79 1.84 7.61
N ILE A 32 -0.01 0.75 7.64
CA ILE A 32 1.45 0.84 7.61
C ILE A 32 1.91 1.60 6.37
N VAL A 33 1.38 1.23 5.20
CA VAL A 33 1.78 1.86 3.94
C VAL A 33 1.24 3.29 3.87
N ASP A 34 -0.01 3.50 4.28
CA ASP A 34 -0.64 4.81 4.21
C ASP A 34 0.15 5.85 5.00
N LEU A 35 0.68 5.47 6.16
CA LEU A 35 1.45 6.38 7.00
C LEU A 35 2.80 6.75 6.38
N THR A 36 3.30 5.97 5.44
CA THR A 36 4.59 6.23 4.80
C THR A 36 4.46 6.94 3.47
N LEU A 37 3.25 7.08 2.95
CA LEU A 37 3.01 7.71 1.65
C LEU A 37 2.80 9.21 1.81
N PRO A 38 3.24 10.01 0.83
CA PRO A 38 2.92 11.44 0.83
C PRO A 38 1.45 11.68 0.54
N SER A 39 0.98 12.91 0.80
CA SER A 39 -0.44 13.24 0.69
C SER A 39 -0.98 13.15 -0.74
N TYR A 40 -0.10 13.25 -1.75
CA TYR A 40 -0.51 13.15 -3.15
C TYR A 40 -0.56 11.72 -3.68
N ALA A 41 -0.21 10.74 -2.85
CA ALA A 41 -0.26 9.34 -3.23
C ALA A 41 -1.53 8.70 -2.66
N ALA A 42 -2.01 7.65 -3.33
CA ALA A 42 -3.22 6.96 -2.90
C ALA A 42 -3.08 5.45 -3.14
N ILE A 43 -3.50 4.66 -2.15
CA ILE A 43 -3.52 3.20 -2.28
C ILE A 43 -4.70 2.82 -3.17
N THR A 44 -4.43 2.00 -4.19
CA THR A 44 -5.46 1.56 -5.13
C THR A 44 -5.82 0.10 -4.98
N ASP A 45 -4.92 -0.72 -4.42
CA ASP A 45 -5.19 -2.15 -4.27
C ASP A 45 -4.31 -2.76 -3.20
N ILE A 46 -4.81 -3.82 -2.55
CA ILE A 46 -4.04 -4.62 -1.61
C ILE A 46 -4.38 -6.08 -1.86
N CYS A 47 -3.35 -6.91 -2.01
CA CYS A 47 -3.51 -8.34 -2.22
C CYS A 47 -2.71 -9.13 -1.21
N LEU A 48 -3.27 -10.23 -0.72
CA LEU A 48 -2.54 -11.19 0.09
C LEU A 48 -1.69 -12.07 -0.84
N VAL A 49 -0.44 -12.20 -0.48
CA VAL A 49 0.49 -13.06 -1.23
C VAL A 49 0.36 -14.51 -0.79
#